data_451b178a70118e0dd4edaecd92d7f4cc
#
_entry.id   451b178a70118e0dd4edaecd92d7f4cc
#
_cell.length_a   1.000
_cell.length_b   1.000
_cell.length_c   1.000
_cell.angle_alpha   90.00
_cell.angle_beta   90.00
_cell.angle_gamma   90.00
#
_symmetry.space_group_name_H-M   'P 1'
#
loop_
_entity.id
_entity.type
_entity.pdbx_description
1 polymer ?
#
loop_
_entity_poly.entity_id
_entity_poly.type
_entity_poly.pdbx_seq_one_letter_code
_entity_poly.pdbx_strand_id
1 'polypeptide(L)'
;MQSTTEISQKGLNDMKELNIMEATVLTSPNPLTLICSKKEDGSTNLAPICFVSYLSFNPPMVGFATGKQSHTGKRVRETGKVIVTVPCESLAGAVMACGASTGAETDKVAANNIEMMAVEGSDIQIPVDTRLAMVATLQQSVEVGDHILHICQVDKFLGDEDKKGLYAWNGFGK
;
A
#
# COMPACT_ATOMS: atom_id res chain seq x y z
N MET A 1 43.45 2.23 -25.40
CA MET A 1 42.80 2.07 -24.08
C MET A 1 42.12 3.38 -23.76
N GLN A 2 40.80 3.50 -24.02
CA GLN A 2 40.02 4.62 -23.53
C GLN A 2 39.93 4.48 -22.01
N SER A 3 40.22 5.57 -21.28
CA SER A 3 40.31 5.54 -19.82
C SER A 3 38.94 5.24 -19.22
N THR A 4 38.90 4.47 -18.15
CA THR A 4 37.68 4.14 -17.38
C THR A 4 36.90 5.41 -16.97
N THR A 5 37.55 6.55 -16.90
CA THR A 5 37.01 7.86 -16.54
C THR A 5 36.15 8.46 -17.67
N GLU A 6 36.50 8.26 -18.94
CA GLU A 6 35.73 8.77 -20.09
C GLU A 6 34.43 7.98 -20.31
N ILE A 7 34.44 6.66 -20.04
CA ILE A 7 33.24 5.84 -20.13
C ILE A 7 32.24 6.22 -19.04
N SER A 8 32.72 6.52 -17.81
CA SER A 8 31.88 6.96 -16.70
C SER A 8 31.20 8.33 -16.95
N GLN A 9 31.92 9.30 -17.54
CA GLN A 9 31.37 10.61 -17.86
C GLN A 9 30.34 10.59 -18.99
N LYS A 10 30.53 9.73 -19.99
CA LYS A 10 29.57 9.60 -21.09
C LYS A 10 28.23 9.01 -20.60
N GLY A 11 28.25 8.03 -19.70
CA GLY A 11 27.04 7.46 -19.12
C GLY A 11 26.27 8.44 -18.21
N LEU A 12 26.96 9.34 -17.52
CA LEU A 12 26.33 10.35 -16.66
C LEU A 12 25.66 11.47 -17.45
N ASN A 13 26.20 11.83 -18.65
CA ASN A 13 25.64 12.86 -19.50
C ASN A 13 24.32 12.46 -20.18
N ASP A 14 23.98 11.18 -20.19
CA ASP A 14 22.72 10.67 -20.73
C ASP A 14 21.59 10.61 -19.67
N MET A 15 21.91 10.86 -18.39
CA MET A 15 20.94 10.91 -17.30
C MET A 15 20.50 12.35 -17.05
N LYS A 16 19.20 12.56 -16.90
CA LYS A 16 18.62 13.86 -16.53
C LYS A 16 18.22 13.88 -15.05
N GLU A 17 18.26 15.06 -14.46
CA GLU A 17 17.67 15.27 -13.14
C GLU A 17 16.15 15.13 -13.20
N LEU A 18 15.58 14.44 -12.22
CA LEU A 18 14.15 14.13 -12.12
C LEU A 18 13.59 14.62 -10.79
N ASN A 19 12.35 15.05 -10.79
CA ASN A 19 11.59 15.17 -9.54
C ASN A 19 11.04 13.80 -9.11
N ILE A 20 10.49 13.73 -7.88
CA ILE A 20 10.02 12.46 -7.31
C ILE A 20 8.89 11.82 -8.15
N MET A 21 7.99 12.61 -8.74
CA MET A 21 6.88 12.08 -9.54
C MET A 21 7.39 11.42 -10.83
N GLU A 22 8.37 12.03 -11.49
CA GLU A 22 9.05 11.44 -12.65
C GLU A 22 9.83 10.18 -12.28
N ALA A 23 10.51 10.18 -11.12
CA ALA A 23 11.26 9.03 -10.63
C ALA A 23 10.34 7.82 -10.35
N THR A 24 9.12 8.03 -9.82
CA THR A 24 8.17 6.94 -9.57
C THR A 24 7.69 6.24 -10.84
N VAL A 25 7.72 6.92 -11.98
CA VAL A 25 7.45 6.29 -13.29
C VAL A 25 8.54 5.30 -13.65
N LEU A 26 9.81 5.68 -13.42
CA LEU A 26 10.97 4.84 -13.75
C LEU A 26 11.17 3.65 -12.81
N THR A 27 10.56 3.68 -11.61
CA THR A 27 10.56 2.54 -10.69
C THR A 27 9.43 1.55 -10.92
N SER A 28 8.55 1.81 -11.89
CA SER A 28 7.41 0.93 -12.22
C SER A 28 7.86 -0.45 -12.74
N PRO A 29 7.14 -1.55 -12.42
CA PRO A 29 5.89 -1.57 -11.64
C PRO A 29 6.16 -1.34 -10.14
N ASN A 30 5.37 -0.45 -9.54
CA ASN A 30 5.45 -0.23 -8.10
C ASN A 30 4.44 -1.15 -7.38
N PRO A 31 4.73 -1.56 -6.13
CA PRO A 31 3.76 -2.28 -5.34
C PRO A 31 2.49 -1.44 -5.16
N LEU A 32 1.34 -2.10 -5.16
CA LEU A 32 0.06 -1.48 -4.88
C LEU A 32 -0.68 -2.35 -3.87
N THR A 33 -1.06 -1.74 -2.77
CA THR A 33 -1.81 -2.41 -1.70
C THR A 33 -3.11 -1.68 -1.41
N LEU A 34 -4.12 -2.40 -0.92
CA LEU A 34 -5.25 -1.83 -0.21
C LEU A 34 -5.03 -2.03 1.29
N ILE A 35 -4.90 -0.95 2.02
CA ILE A 35 -4.84 -0.97 3.48
C ILE A 35 -6.27 -1.02 4.02
N CYS A 36 -6.60 -2.12 4.68
CA CYS A 36 -7.89 -2.35 5.34
C CYS A 36 -7.77 -1.96 6.80
N SER A 37 -8.54 -0.99 7.25
CA SER A 37 -8.54 -0.49 8.63
C SER A 37 -9.95 -0.37 9.16
N LYS A 38 -10.13 -0.54 10.48
CA LYS A 38 -11.42 -0.44 11.14
C LYS A 38 -11.84 1.02 11.34
N LYS A 39 -13.02 1.38 10.89
CA LYS A 39 -13.65 2.68 11.15
C LYS A 39 -14.24 2.75 12.55
N GLU A 40 -14.65 3.95 12.96
CA GLU A 40 -15.32 4.21 14.25
C GLU A 40 -16.65 3.45 14.38
N ASP A 41 -17.38 3.30 13.28
CA ASP A 41 -18.67 2.58 13.22
C ASP A 41 -18.52 1.04 13.15
N GLY A 42 -17.28 0.54 13.18
CA GLY A 42 -16.97 -0.89 13.09
C GLY A 42 -16.87 -1.44 11.67
N SER A 43 -17.19 -0.66 10.64
CA SER A 43 -17.00 -1.07 9.25
C SER A 43 -15.52 -1.01 8.83
N THR A 44 -15.20 -1.55 7.66
CA THR A 44 -13.83 -1.53 7.11
C THR A 44 -13.68 -0.38 6.12
N ASN A 45 -12.63 0.41 6.29
CA ASN A 45 -12.16 1.39 5.31
C ASN A 45 -11.05 0.80 4.45
N LEU A 46 -11.00 1.20 3.18
CA LEU A 46 -10.01 0.80 2.20
C LEU A 46 -9.21 2.00 1.71
N ALA A 47 -7.86 1.89 1.69
CA ALA A 47 -7.00 2.93 1.15
C ALA A 47 -5.90 2.33 0.26
N PRO A 48 -5.79 2.75 -1.02
CA PRO A 48 -4.69 2.33 -1.88
C PRO A 48 -3.40 3.02 -1.45
N ILE A 49 -2.35 2.23 -1.24
CA ILE A 49 -1.03 2.71 -0.83
C ILE A 49 0.04 1.99 -1.66
N CYS A 50 0.92 2.79 -2.29
CA CYS A 50 2.11 2.32 -3.01
C CYS A 50 3.38 2.37 -2.15
N PHE A 51 3.41 3.19 -1.10
CA PHE A 51 4.55 3.28 -0.18
C PHE A 51 4.50 2.12 0.81
N VAL A 52 4.91 0.92 0.37
CA VAL A 52 4.87 -0.32 1.14
C VAL A 52 6.12 -1.15 0.86
N SER A 53 6.64 -1.82 1.90
CA SER A 53 7.77 -2.73 1.79
C SER A 53 7.73 -3.79 2.89
N TYR A 54 8.26 -5.00 2.59
CA TYR A 54 8.68 -5.93 3.63
C TYR A 54 9.89 -5.36 4.37
N LEU A 55 9.92 -5.47 5.69
CA LEU A 55 10.95 -4.89 6.54
C LEU A 55 11.80 -5.94 7.27
N SER A 56 11.26 -7.13 7.51
CA SER A 56 11.95 -8.20 8.24
C SER A 56 11.35 -9.57 7.89
N PHE A 57 12.19 -10.60 7.93
CA PHE A 57 11.76 -11.99 7.80
C PHE A 57 11.46 -12.65 9.16
N ASN A 58 12.18 -12.26 10.22
CA ASN A 58 12.02 -12.86 11.55
C ASN A 58 12.21 -11.81 12.66
N PRO A 59 11.13 -11.37 13.34
CA PRO A 59 9.74 -11.67 12.98
C PRO A 59 9.38 -11.07 11.61
N PRO A 60 8.37 -11.60 10.90
CA PRO A 60 7.93 -11.04 9.62
C PRO A 60 7.29 -9.66 9.86
N MET A 61 7.78 -8.65 9.15
CA MET A 61 7.29 -7.27 9.30
C MET A 61 7.04 -6.63 7.95
N VAL A 62 6.04 -5.76 7.92
CA VAL A 62 5.69 -4.91 6.79
C VAL A 62 5.59 -3.45 7.23
N GLY A 63 6.08 -2.55 6.40
CA GLY A 63 5.93 -1.11 6.59
C GLY A 63 5.16 -0.49 5.45
N PHE A 64 4.31 0.48 5.77
CA PHE A 64 3.63 1.32 4.77
C PHE A 64 3.52 2.76 5.28
N ALA A 65 3.53 3.72 4.36
CA ALA A 65 3.44 5.12 4.73
C ALA A 65 2.13 5.76 4.25
N THR A 66 1.52 6.55 5.13
CA THR A 66 0.33 7.35 4.84
C THR A 66 0.62 8.82 5.07
N GLY A 67 -0.03 9.70 4.32
CA GLY A 67 0.04 11.14 4.59
C GLY A 67 -0.36 11.45 6.05
N LYS A 68 0.22 12.49 6.66
CA LYS A 68 -0.01 12.86 8.08
C LYS A 68 -1.48 13.06 8.43
N GLN A 69 -2.30 13.52 7.47
CA GLN A 69 -3.73 13.76 7.65
C GLN A 69 -4.61 12.55 7.24
N SER A 70 -4.01 11.42 6.91
CA SER A 70 -4.73 10.25 6.45
C SER A 70 -5.67 9.69 7.52
N HIS A 71 -6.95 9.53 7.19
CA HIS A 71 -7.92 8.83 8.04
C HIS A 71 -7.46 7.39 8.33
N THR A 72 -7.01 6.66 7.32
CA THR A 72 -6.47 5.30 7.47
C THR A 72 -5.32 5.26 8.46
N GLY A 73 -4.32 6.15 8.31
CA GLY A 73 -3.19 6.22 9.24
C GLY A 73 -3.59 6.52 10.67
N LYS A 74 -4.57 7.43 10.86
CA LYS A 74 -5.18 7.71 12.17
C LYS A 74 -5.79 6.44 12.77
N ARG A 75 -6.65 5.74 12.00
CA ARG A 75 -7.32 4.52 12.48
C ARG A 75 -6.35 3.41 12.84
N VAL A 76 -5.31 3.20 12.05
CA VAL A 76 -4.27 2.21 12.35
C VAL A 76 -3.55 2.51 13.66
N ARG A 77 -3.23 3.78 13.94
CA ARG A 77 -2.60 4.18 15.22
C ARG A 77 -3.54 4.00 16.41
N GLU A 78 -4.84 4.27 16.24
CA GLU A 78 -5.82 4.16 17.33
C GLU A 78 -6.18 2.72 17.66
N THR A 79 -6.31 1.86 16.66
CA THR A 79 -6.72 0.46 16.84
C THR A 79 -5.55 -0.50 17.04
N GLY A 80 -4.35 -0.11 16.59
CA GLY A 80 -3.17 -0.97 16.58
C GLY A 80 -3.25 -2.13 15.58
N LYS A 81 -4.31 -2.20 14.75
CA LYS A 81 -4.59 -3.32 13.86
C LYS A 81 -4.79 -2.88 12.42
N VAL A 82 -4.36 -3.74 11.49
CA VAL A 82 -4.45 -3.49 10.05
C VAL A 82 -4.39 -4.81 9.28
N ILE A 83 -5.04 -4.86 8.12
CA ILE A 83 -4.75 -5.89 7.12
C ILE A 83 -4.23 -5.18 5.87
N VAL A 84 -3.01 -5.52 5.47
CA VAL A 84 -2.40 -5.04 4.23
C VAL A 84 -2.69 -6.05 3.14
N THR A 85 -3.44 -5.65 2.10
CA THR A 85 -3.82 -6.57 1.03
C THR A 85 -3.19 -6.19 -0.30
N VAL A 86 -2.89 -7.19 -1.14
CA VAL A 86 -2.59 -7.02 -2.55
C VAL A 86 -3.88 -7.31 -3.33
N PRO A 87 -4.53 -6.30 -3.93
CA PRO A 87 -5.77 -6.49 -4.66
C PRO A 87 -5.53 -7.21 -5.99
N CYS A 88 -6.57 -7.87 -6.50
CA CYS A 88 -6.55 -8.46 -7.84
C CYS A 88 -6.81 -7.42 -8.94
N GLU A 89 -6.45 -7.78 -10.18
CA GLU A 89 -6.65 -6.91 -11.35
C GLU A 89 -8.12 -6.51 -11.57
N SER A 90 -9.07 -7.35 -11.16
CA SER A 90 -10.52 -7.07 -11.20
C SER A 90 -10.93 -5.84 -10.37
N LEU A 91 -10.16 -5.49 -9.36
CA LEU A 91 -10.43 -4.34 -8.48
C LEU A 91 -9.81 -3.02 -8.96
N ALA A 92 -9.17 -2.97 -10.14
CA ALA A 92 -8.43 -1.78 -10.58
C ALA A 92 -9.28 -0.49 -10.52
N GLY A 93 -10.50 -0.52 -11.04
CA GLY A 93 -11.42 0.63 -10.99
C GLY A 93 -11.81 1.03 -9.55
N ALA A 94 -12.12 0.04 -8.71
CA ALA A 94 -12.49 0.28 -7.30
C ALA A 94 -11.31 0.82 -6.49
N VAL A 95 -10.10 0.33 -6.74
CA VAL A 95 -8.86 0.82 -6.10
C VAL A 95 -8.64 2.30 -6.41
N MET A 96 -8.77 2.69 -7.68
CA MET A 96 -8.65 4.10 -8.09
C MET A 96 -9.71 4.98 -7.42
N ALA A 97 -10.96 4.53 -7.39
CA ALA A 97 -12.07 5.25 -6.75
C ALA A 97 -11.85 5.38 -5.22
N CYS A 98 -11.33 4.34 -4.56
CA CYS A 98 -10.96 4.40 -3.14
C CYS A 98 -9.86 5.43 -2.86
N GLY A 99 -8.95 5.68 -3.80
CA GLY A 99 -7.90 6.69 -3.70
C GLY A 99 -8.42 8.13 -3.84
N ALA A 100 -9.52 8.32 -4.55
CA ALA A 100 -10.11 9.64 -4.82
C ALA A 100 -10.97 10.20 -3.68
N SER A 101 -11.23 9.43 -2.61
CA SER A 101 -12.10 9.82 -1.50
C SER A 101 -11.48 9.51 -0.13
N THR A 102 -11.99 10.17 0.92
CA THR A 102 -11.58 9.87 2.30
C THR A 102 -12.55 8.93 3.00
N GLY A 103 -12.01 7.95 3.74
CA GLY A 103 -12.81 7.04 4.55
C GLY A 103 -13.52 7.71 5.74
N ALA A 104 -13.15 8.96 6.07
CA ALA A 104 -13.83 9.75 7.09
C ALA A 104 -15.24 10.17 6.65
N GLU A 105 -15.46 10.37 5.36
CA GLU A 105 -16.70 10.93 4.80
C GLU A 105 -17.45 9.95 3.91
N THR A 106 -16.74 8.91 3.40
CA THR A 106 -17.30 8.00 2.39
C THR A 106 -17.23 6.55 2.87
N ASP A 107 -18.34 5.84 2.73
CA ASP A 107 -18.29 4.37 2.73
C ASP A 107 -17.81 3.89 1.36
N LYS A 108 -16.50 3.69 1.26
CA LYS A 108 -15.83 3.30 0.02
C LYS A 108 -16.23 1.92 -0.47
N VAL A 109 -16.57 1.01 0.46
CA VAL A 109 -17.00 -0.35 0.15
C VAL A 109 -18.34 -0.30 -0.57
N ALA A 110 -19.35 0.36 0.04
CA ALA A 110 -20.67 0.50 -0.53
C ALA A 110 -20.65 1.34 -1.82
N ALA A 111 -19.94 2.47 -1.83
CA ALA A 111 -19.87 3.38 -2.97
C ALA A 111 -19.28 2.74 -4.24
N ASN A 112 -18.44 1.71 -4.08
CA ASN A 112 -17.76 1.02 -5.19
C ASN A 112 -18.23 -0.43 -5.38
N ASN A 113 -19.28 -0.85 -4.67
CA ASN A 113 -19.83 -2.21 -4.73
C ASN A 113 -18.77 -3.30 -4.53
N ILE A 114 -17.86 -3.10 -3.58
CA ILE A 114 -16.78 -4.03 -3.29
C ILE A 114 -17.32 -5.16 -2.42
N GLU A 115 -17.25 -6.39 -2.92
CA GLU A 115 -17.61 -7.57 -2.14
C GLU A 115 -16.52 -7.83 -1.09
N MET A 116 -16.93 -7.96 0.18
CA MET A 116 -16.03 -8.12 1.32
C MET A 116 -16.19 -9.50 1.95
N MET A 117 -15.11 -10.04 2.49
CA MET A 117 -15.11 -11.29 3.27
C MET A 117 -14.49 -11.09 4.64
N ALA A 118 -14.97 -11.89 5.60
CA ALA A 118 -14.41 -11.94 6.93
C ALA A 118 -13.04 -12.65 6.93
N VAL A 119 -12.17 -12.22 7.82
CA VAL A 119 -10.90 -12.88 8.11
C VAL A 119 -10.96 -13.46 9.51
N GLU A 120 -10.73 -14.77 9.65
CA GLU A 120 -10.77 -15.46 10.92
C GLU A 120 -9.79 -14.81 11.94
N GLY A 121 -10.30 -14.49 13.12
CA GLY A 121 -9.56 -13.86 14.21
C GLY A 121 -9.34 -12.35 14.03
N SER A 122 -9.98 -11.72 13.03
CA SER A 122 -9.95 -10.27 12.81
C SER A 122 -11.36 -9.69 12.73
N ASP A 123 -11.52 -8.48 13.22
CA ASP A 123 -12.73 -7.66 13.04
C ASP A 123 -12.63 -6.70 11.84
N ILE A 124 -11.57 -6.83 11.05
CA ILE A 124 -11.35 -6.13 9.78
C ILE A 124 -11.64 -7.10 8.65
N GLN A 125 -12.49 -6.70 7.73
CA GLN A 125 -12.79 -7.45 6.51
C GLN A 125 -11.82 -7.08 5.38
N ILE A 126 -11.73 -7.93 4.35
CA ILE A 126 -10.93 -7.67 3.15
C ILE A 126 -11.79 -7.87 1.90
N PRO A 127 -11.44 -7.27 0.75
CA PRO A 127 -12.11 -7.59 -0.52
C PRO A 127 -11.97 -9.08 -0.87
N VAL A 128 -13.04 -9.67 -1.41
CA VAL A 128 -13.02 -11.06 -1.90
C VAL A 128 -11.94 -11.24 -2.96
N ASP A 129 -11.76 -10.26 -3.85
CA ASP A 129 -10.72 -10.26 -4.89
C ASP A 129 -9.37 -9.77 -4.34
N THR A 130 -8.89 -10.44 -3.29
CA THR A 130 -7.56 -10.25 -2.70
C THR A 130 -6.64 -11.42 -3.10
N ARG A 131 -5.44 -11.11 -3.61
CA ARG A 131 -4.39 -12.10 -3.90
C ARG A 131 -3.61 -12.49 -2.64
N LEU A 132 -3.25 -11.51 -1.83
CA LEU A 132 -2.49 -11.68 -0.58
C LEU A 132 -3.06 -10.77 0.48
N ALA A 133 -3.25 -11.29 1.69
CA ALA A 133 -3.58 -10.52 2.88
C ALA A 133 -2.55 -10.78 3.98
N MET A 134 -2.03 -9.70 4.54
CA MET A 134 -1.12 -9.69 5.68
C MET A 134 -1.87 -9.12 6.89
N VAL A 135 -2.33 -10.00 7.78
CA VAL A 135 -2.96 -9.60 9.05
C VAL A 135 -1.85 -9.14 9.97
N ALA A 136 -1.90 -7.90 10.43
CA ALA A 136 -0.75 -7.31 11.10
C ALA A 136 -1.14 -6.43 12.29
N THR A 137 -0.22 -6.34 13.24
CA THR A 137 -0.31 -5.52 14.45
C THR A 137 0.74 -4.42 14.39
N LEU A 138 0.30 -3.17 14.59
CA LEU A 138 1.17 -2.00 14.61
C LEU A 138 2.15 -2.10 15.79
N GLN A 139 3.44 -1.95 15.51
CA GLN A 139 4.51 -1.90 16.51
C GLN A 139 4.98 -0.47 16.76
N GLN A 140 5.12 0.31 15.68
CA GLN A 140 5.66 1.66 15.76
C GLN A 140 5.13 2.53 14.61
N SER A 141 5.00 3.83 14.86
CA SER A 141 4.77 4.84 13.82
C SER A 141 5.87 5.91 13.89
N VAL A 142 6.44 6.25 12.75
CA VAL A 142 7.56 7.20 12.62
C VAL A 142 7.19 8.29 11.62
N GLU A 143 7.38 9.54 11.98
CA GLU A 143 7.22 10.65 11.02
C GLU A 143 8.38 10.67 10.03
N VAL A 144 8.04 10.72 8.74
CA VAL A 144 8.98 10.76 7.61
C VAL A 144 8.52 11.81 6.60
N GLY A 145 9.12 12.99 6.63
CA GLY A 145 8.72 14.10 5.76
C GLY A 145 7.24 14.50 5.96
N ASP A 146 6.44 14.40 4.90
CA ASP A 146 4.99 14.68 4.88
C ASP A 146 4.11 13.45 5.17
N HIS A 147 4.74 12.30 5.44
CA HIS A 147 4.09 11.02 5.74
C HIS A 147 4.40 10.52 7.16
N ILE A 148 3.67 9.47 7.54
CA ILE A 148 3.94 8.64 8.72
C ILE A 148 4.14 7.22 8.23
N LEU A 149 5.31 6.63 8.55
CA LEU A 149 5.62 5.23 8.32
C LEU A 149 5.04 4.41 9.49
N HIS A 150 4.17 3.47 9.17
CA HIS A 150 3.61 2.48 10.09
C HIS A 150 4.40 1.18 9.95
N ILE A 151 5.04 0.74 11.02
CA ILE A 151 5.83 -0.48 11.11
C ILE A 151 5.00 -1.53 11.82
N CYS A 152 4.62 -2.60 11.13
CA CYS A 152 3.70 -3.61 11.61
C CYS A 152 4.37 -4.99 11.60
N GLN A 153 4.13 -5.77 12.65
CA GLN A 153 4.44 -7.20 12.67
C GLN A 153 3.31 -7.95 11.99
N VAL A 154 3.64 -8.86 11.08
CA VAL A 154 2.65 -9.69 10.41
C VAL A 154 2.40 -10.94 11.26
N ASP A 155 1.16 -11.10 11.68
CA ASP A 155 0.72 -12.21 12.53
C ASP A 155 0.29 -13.42 11.66
N LYS A 156 -0.25 -13.16 10.46
CA LYS A 156 -0.75 -14.19 9.54
C LYS A 156 -0.68 -13.73 8.08
N PHE A 157 -0.26 -14.62 7.20
CA PHE A 157 -0.35 -14.46 5.76
C PHE A 157 -1.46 -15.37 5.19
N LEU A 158 -2.30 -14.82 4.32
CA LEU A 158 -3.32 -15.54 3.57
C LEU A 158 -3.15 -15.21 2.09
N GLY A 159 -3.11 -16.19 1.22
CA GLY A 159 -2.85 -15.95 -0.20
C GLY A 159 -3.57 -16.93 -1.12
N ASP A 160 -3.80 -16.48 -2.35
CA ASP A 160 -4.35 -17.26 -3.45
C ASP A 160 -3.41 -17.11 -4.65
N GLU A 161 -2.70 -18.20 -4.98
CA GLU A 161 -1.65 -18.22 -6.01
C GLU A 161 -2.24 -18.06 -7.43
N ASP A 162 -3.48 -18.47 -7.63
CA ASP A 162 -4.15 -18.46 -8.94
C ASP A 162 -4.64 -17.05 -9.32
N LYS A 163 -4.79 -16.15 -8.36
CA LYS A 163 -5.20 -14.76 -8.59
C LYS A 163 -4.04 -13.91 -9.09
N LYS A 164 -4.33 -13.01 -10.03
CA LYS A 164 -3.35 -12.02 -10.53
C LYS A 164 -3.41 -10.75 -9.71
N GLY A 165 -2.25 -10.32 -9.20
CA GLY A 165 -2.11 -9.11 -8.41
C GLY A 165 -2.09 -7.84 -9.27
N LEU A 166 -2.60 -6.76 -8.71
CA LEU A 166 -2.56 -5.42 -9.29
C LEU A 166 -1.27 -4.70 -8.87
N TYR A 167 -0.67 -3.97 -9.81
CA TYR A 167 0.51 -3.14 -9.60
C TYR A 167 0.27 -1.72 -10.11
N ALA A 168 0.95 -0.73 -9.54
CA ALA A 168 0.94 0.62 -10.07
C ALA A 168 1.97 0.74 -11.20
N TRP A 169 1.48 0.92 -12.42
CA TRP A 169 2.27 1.19 -13.61
C TRP A 169 2.31 2.70 -13.86
N ASN A 170 3.40 3.21 -14.42
CA ASN A 170 3.51 4.62 -14.78
C ASN A 170 3.46 5.59 -13.59
N GLY A 171 4.06 5.22 -12.49
CA GLY A 171 4.08 5.99 -11.25
C GLY A 171 2.92 5.64 -10.31
N PHE A 172 2.68 6.51 -9.32
CA PHE A 172 1.66 6.31 -8.31
C PHE A 172 0.34 6.96 -8.75
N GLY A 173 -0.76 6.21 -8.67
CA GLY A 173 -2.11 6.70 -8.97
C GLY A 173 -2.51 6.68 -10.45
N LYS A 174 -1.85 5.87 -11.27
CA LYS A 174 -2.25 5.60 -12.65
C LYS A 174 -2.24 4.11 -12.93
#